data_23d0ffc7690af18e91674206de26b4a3
#
_entry.id   23d0ffc7690af18e91674206de26b4a3
#
_cell.length_a   1.000
_cell.length_b   1.000
_cell.length_c   1.000
_cell.angle_alpha   90.00
_cell.angle_beta   90.00
_cell.angle_gamma   90.00
#
_symmetry.space_group_name_H-M   'P 1'
#
loop_
_entity.id
_entity.type
_entity.pdbx_description
1 polymer ?
#
loop_
_entity_poly.entity_id
_entity_poly.type
_entity_poly.pdbx_seq_one_letter_code
_entity_poly.pdbx_strand_id
1 'polypeptide(L)'
;METPILEVRDLVKQYAATTAVAGVSFSVPQGMCFGLLGPNGAGKTTTIEIMEGILPATAGEVRYRGEPQGQRFREEAGILFQKTALQDFLTVRQSIALFRGLYSSGLEVDEVLKLCALEALAGRDSRKLSGGQQQRLLLAIALVNDPAVLFLDEPTTGLDPQARRNFWDLVQSIKARHKTIILTTHYMEEAELLCDEIAIMDRGRIVAQGPPQRLLREHFAEVLLELPRADFPDAARTLSLKFLEASDRIEITTEDLEGTLRTLLAAHVPLHNLRIRPANLEDLFLALTGKELRP
;
A
#
# COMPACT_ATOMS: atom_id res chain seq x y z
N MET A 1 20.93 -13.37 -12.76
CA MET A 1 19.86 -12.63 -12.03
C MET A 1 19.38 -11.53 -12.96
N GLU A 2 18.09 -11.41 -13.18
CA GLU A 2 17.56 -10.33 -14.00
C GLU A 2 17.79 -8.98 -13.29
N THR A 3 18.14 -7.96 -14.07
CA THR A 3 18.32 -6.59 -13.55
C THR A 3 16.98 -6.07 -13.05
N PRO A 4 16.88 -5.57 -11.81
CA PRO A 4 15.63 -5.01 -11.31
C PRO A 4 15.20 -3.79 -12.14
N ILE A 5 13.89 -3.55 -12.26
CA ILE A 5 13.39 -2.37 -12.98
C ILE A 5 13.69 -1.07 -12.22
N LEU A 6 13.62 -1.12 -10.88
CA LEU A 6 14.02 -0.03 -10.00
C LEU A 6 14.97 -0.55 -8.91
N GLU A 7 15.98 0.23 -8.60
CA GLU A 7 16.92 -0.03 -7.52
C GLU A 7 17.19 1.25 -6.75
N VAL A 8 17.00 1.19 -5.45
CA VAL A 8 17.26 2.27 -4.49
C VAL A 8 18.48 1.86 -3.69
N ARG A 9 19.53 2.71 -3.67
CA ARG A 9 20.80 2.44 -2.99
C ARG A 9 21.14 3.54 -2.00
N ASP A 10 21.22 3.19 -0.73
CA ASP A 10 21.66 4.04 0.39
C ASP A 10 21.02 5.43 0.39
N LEU A 11 19.71 5.45 0.07
CA LEU A 11 18.96 6.67 -0.13
C LEU A 11 18.85 7.47 1.16
N VAL A 12 19.28 8.73 1.11
CA VAL A 12 19.20 9.67 2.22
C VAL A 12 18.51 10.95 1.78
N LYS A 13 17.59 11.45 2.59
CA LYS A 13 17.03 12.78 2.45
C LYS A 13 17.04 13.51 3.77
N GLN A 14 17.76 14.62 3.79
CA GLN A 14 17.81 15.54 4.90
C GLN A 14 17.11 16.86 4.53
N TYR A 15 16.30 17.36 5.46
CA TYR A 15 15.81 18.73 5.47
C TYR A 15 16.40 19.41 6.70
N ALA A 16 16.79 20.64 6.62
CA ALA A 16 17.42 21.46 7.66
C ALA A 16 17.66 20.79 9.04
N ALA A 17 16.59 20.41 9.76
CA ALA A 17 16.66 19.81 11.08
C ALA A 17 16.18 18.33 11.16
N THR A 18 15.76 17.74 10.03
CA THR A 18 15.10 16.41 10.04
C THR A 18 15.64 15.51 8.94
N THR A 19 16.02 14.29 9.29
CA THR A 19 16.33 13.24 8.33
C THR A 19 15.05 12.47 8.01
N ALA A 20 14.47 12.70 6.84
CA ALA A 20 13.24 12.05 6.41
C ALA A 20 13.47 10.63 5.88
N VAL A 21 14.63 10.39 5.23
CA VAL A 21 15.08 9.08 4.76
C VAL A 21 16.51 8.87 5.21
N ALA A 22 16.80 7.73 5.84
CA ALA A 22 18.04 7.50 6.60
C ALA A 22 18.78 6.23 6.14
N GLY A 23 19.16 6.18 4.85
CA GLY A 23 19.91 5.07 4.28
C GLY A 23 19.03 3.88 3.88
N VAL A 24 18.05 4.12 3.02
CA VAL A 24 17.12 3.10 2.52
C VAL A 24 17.67 2.46 1.25
N SER A 25 17.69 1.11 1.21
CA SER A 25 18.13 0.34 0.05
C SER A 25 17.16 -0.82 -0.20
N PHE A 26 16.68 -0.95 -1.44
CA PHE A 26 15.86 -2.08 -1.91
C PHE A 26 15.85 -2.13 -3.44
N SER A 27 15.36 -3.24 -3.98
CA SER A 27 15.19 -3.41 -5.43
C SER A 27 13.81 -3.93 -5.75
N VAL A 28 13.26 -3.52 -6.88
CA VAL A 28 11.95 -3.92 -7.37
C VAL A 28 12.13 -4.67 -8.70
N PRO A 29 11.84 -5.97 -8.75
CA PRO A 29 11.80 -6.74 -9.99
C PRO A 29 10.71 -6.24 -10.93
N GLN A 30 10.87 -6.48 -12.23
CA GLN A 30 9.86 -6.15 -13.22
C GLN A 30 8.60 -7.01 -13.05
N GLY A 31 7.41 -6.40 -13.25
CA GLY A 31 6.12 -7.09 -13.17
C GLY A 31 5.60 -7.35 -11.76
N MET A 32 6.27 -6.81 -10.73
CA MET A 32 5.91 -6.96 -9.32
C MET A 32 5.14 -5.74 -8.82
N CYS A 33 4.20 -5.95 -7.90
CA CYS A 33 3.63 -4.89 -7.09
C CYS A 33 4.40 -4.80 -5.75
N PHE A 34 5.12 -3.70 -5.56
CA PHE A 34 5.91 -3.44 -4.36
C PHE A 34 5.23 -2.37 -3.51
N GLY A 35 4.97 -2.70 -2.23
CA GLY A 35 4.33 -1.81 -1.27
C GLY A 35 5.33 -1.14 -0.34
N LEU A 36 5.23 0.19 -0.17
CA LEU A 36 5.97 0.94 0.83
C LEU A 36 5.00 1.37 1.93
N LEU A 37 5.08 0.71 3.09
CA LEU A 37 4.16 0.85 4.20
C LEU A 37 4.80 1.59 5.37
N GLY A 38 3.99 2.18 6.23
CA GLY A 38 4.47 2.84 7.45
C GLY A 38 3.54 3.95 7.90
N PRO A 39 3.76 4.49 9.11
CA PRO A 39 2.94 5.57 9.65
C PRO A 39 3.18 6.89 8.91
N ASN A 40 2.35 7.87 9.19
CA ASN A 40 2.58 9.24 8.76
C ASN A 40 3.92 9.74 9.32
N GLY A 41 4.74 10.37 8.47
CA GLY A 41 6.08 10.82 8.83
C GLY A 41 7.18 9.75 8.82
N ALA A 42 6.88 8.51 8.39
CA ALA A 42 7.90 7.45 8.26
C ALA A 42 8.91 7.69 7.13
N GLY A 43 8.63 8.62 6.21
CA GLY A 43 9.49 8.91 5.05
C GLY A 43 8.99 8.31 3.74
N LYS A 44 7.82 7.67 3.69
CA LYS A 44 7.26 7.03 2.48
C LYS A 44 7.12 8.00 1.30
N THR A 45 6.37 9.09 1.48
CA THR A 45 6.15 10.10 0.43
C THR A 45 7.48 10.68 -0.05
N THR A 46 8.40 11.01 0.85
CA THR A 46 9.73 11.50 0.48
C THR A 46 10.52 10.47 -0.32
N THR A 47 10.44 9.19 0.05
CA THR A 47 11.12 8.12 -0.69
C THR A 47 10.52 7.96 -2.09
N ILE A 48 9.19 7.97 -2.20
CA ILE A 48 8.52 7.81 -3.49
C ILE A 48 8.77 9.02 -4.41
N GLU A 49 8.71 10.24 -3.90
CA GLU A 49 9.02 11.47 -4.67
C GLU A 49 10.45 11.46 -5.24
N ILE A 50 11.40 10.87 -4.51
CA ILE A 50 12.77 10.69 -5.03
C ILE A 50 12.78 9.59 -6.11
N MET A 51 12.05 8.49 -5.89
CA MET A 51 11.92 7.41 -6.88
C MET A 51 11.18 7.85 -8.14
N GLU A 52 10.29 8.82 -8.06
CA GLU A 52 9.60 9.46 -9.18
C GLU A 52 10.48 10.47 -9.93
N GLY A 53 11.65 10.80 -9.38
CA GLY A 53 12.57 11.80 -9.95
C GLY A 53 12.12 13.25 -9.76
N ILE A 54 11.17 13.51 -8.85
CA ILE A 54 10.62 14.83 -8.54
C ILE A 54 11.50 15.54 -7.51
N LEU A 55 11.92 14.79 -6.48
CA LEU A 55 12.72 15.30 -5.38
C LEU A 55 14.17 14.77 -5.47
N PRO A 56 15.20 15.63 -5.44
CA PRO A 56 16.58 15.16 -5.42
C PRO A 56 16.92 14.53 -4.04
N ALA A 57 17.65 13.42 -4.06
CA ALA A 57 18.24 12.84 -2.86
C ALA A 57 19.34 13.74 -2.27
N THR A 58 19.58 13.65 -0.97
CA THR A 58 20.75 14.26 -0.33
C THR A 58 21.99 13.38 -0.52
N ALA A 59 21.83 12.05 -0.46
CA ALA A 59 22.84 11.05 -0.78
C ALA A 59 22.18 9.75 -1.25
N GLY A 60 22.95 8.85 -1.83
CA GLY A 60 22.42 7.64 -2.46
C GLY A 60 21.88 7.91 -3.87
N GLU A 61 21.33 6.90 -4.48
CA GLU A 61 20.83 6.99 -5.85
C GLU A 61 19.62 6.08 -6.09
N VAL A 62 18.83 6.43 -7.11
CA VAL A 62 17.78 5.58 -7.68
C VAL A 62 18.18 5.26 -9.13
N ARG A 63 18.16 3.98 -9.47
CA ARG A 63 18.43 3.48 -10.80
C ARG A 63 17.21 2.87 -11.44
N TYR A 64 16.98 3.18 -12.69
CA TYR A 64 15.96 2.58 -13.53
C TYR A 64 16.62 1.69 -14.58
N ARG A 65 16.29 0.38 -14.57
CA ARG A 65 16.91 -0.63 -15.45
C ARG A 65 18.46 -0.60 -15.42
N GLY A 66 19.04 -0.36 -14.23
CA GLY A 66 20.49 -0.29 -14.01
C GLY A 66 21.14 1.05 -14.35
N GLU A 67 20.41 2.01 -14.92
CA GLU A 67 20.91 3.35 -15.29
C GLU A 67 20.33 4.42 -14.34
N PRO A 68 21.00 5.58 -14.17
CA PRO A 68 20.40 6.71 -13.48
C PRO A 68 19.07 7.13 -14.13
N GLN A 69 18.16 7.65 -13.34
CA GLN A 69 16.88 8.16 -13.86
C GLN A 69 17.12 9.27 -14.90
N GLY A 70 16.56 9.07 -16.08
CA GLY A 70 16.74 9.97 -17.22
C GLY A 70 15.48 10.09 -18.08
N GLN A 71 15.65 10.41 -19.36
CA GLN A 71 14.55 10.57 -20.30
C GLN A 71 13.73 9.27 -20.43
N ARG A 72 14.40 8.12 -20.55
CA ARG A 72 13.76 6.81 -20.64
C ARG A 72 12.82 6.55 -19.45
N PHE A 73 13.24 6.86 -18.24
CA PHE A 73 12.40 6.74 -17.06
C PHE A 73 11.15 7.61 -17.17
N ARG A 74 11.28 8.87 -17.59
CA ARG A 74 10.15 9.80 -17.75
C ARG A 74 9.15 9.36 -18.82
N GLU A 75 9.59 8.65 -19.84
CA GLU A 75 8.73 8.10 -20.89
C GLU A 75 8.06 6.78 -20.48
N GLU A 76 8.73 5.96 -19.66
CA GLU A 76 8.27 4.64 -19.24
C GLU A 76 7.63 4.63 -17.84
N ALA A 77 7.59 5.75 -17.13
CA ALA A 77 6.95 5.87 -15.80
C ALA A 77 5.56 6.50 -15.92
N GLY A 78 4.61 5.97 -15.15
CA GLY A 78 3.31 6.57 -14.88
C GLY A 78 3.21 6.94 -13.41
N ILE A 79 2.66 8.11 -13.09
CA ILE A 79 2.59 8.59 -11.71
C ILE A 79 1.17 9.05 -11.41
N LEU A 80 0.57 8.45 -10.38
CA LEU A 80 -0.66 8.91 -9.78
C LEU A 80 -0.32 9.62 -8.47
N PHE A 81 -0.35 10.94 -8.50
CA PHE A 81 -0.06 11.78 -7.34
C PHE A 81 -1.22 11.79 -6.34
N GLN A 82 -0.91 11.91 -5.07
CA GLN A 82 -1.91 12.06 -4.01
C GLN A 82 -2.86 13.25 -4.24
N LYS A 83 -2.34 14.35 -4.79
CA LYS A 83 -3.13 15.55 -5.14
C LYS A 83 -2.80 16.00 -6.55
N THR A 84 -3.74 15.86 -7.44
CA THR A 84 -3.63 16.35 -8.83
C THR A 84 -4.79 17.29 -9.13
N ALA A 85 -4.47 18.52 -9.49
CA ALA A 85 -5.43 19.44 -10.04
C ALA A 85 -5.66 19.11 -11.53
N LEU A 86 -6.86 18.66 -11.86
CA LEU A 86 -7.26 18.47 -13.25
C LEU A 86 -7.62 19.80 -13.89
N GLN A 87 -7.39 19.89 -15.20
CA GLN A 87 -7.77 21.07 -15.98
C GLN A 87 -9.30 21.24 -15.94
N ASP A 88 -9.76 22.43 -15.58
CA ASP A 88 -11.18 22.75 -15.56
C ASP A 88 -11.82 22.68 -16.97
N PHE A 89 -13.11 22.38 -17.00
CA PHE A 89 -13.94 22.35 -18.21
C PHE A 89 -13.62 21.29 -19.26
N LEU A 90 -12.71 20.35 -18.97
CA LEU A 90 -12.45 19.21 -19.83
C LEU A 90 -13.36 18.03 -19.44
N THR A 91 -13.82 17.32 -20.46
CA THR A 91 -14.44 16.01 -20.25
C THR A 91 -13.40 14.96 -19.90
N VAL A 92 -13.85 13.82 -19.35
CA VAL A 92 -12.98 12.66 -19.06
C VAL A 92 -12.12 12.29 -20.27
N ARG A 93 -12.73 12.14 -21.45
CA ARG A 93 -12.04 11.84 -22.71
C ARG A 93 -11.01 12.90 -23.07
N GLN A 94 -11.36 14.18 -22.97
CA GLN A 94 -10.47 15.28 -23.29
C GLN A 94 -9.28 15.37 -22.33
N SER A 95 -9.52 15.08 -21.05
CA SER A 95 -8.43 15.02 -20.06
C SER A 95 -7.44 13.92 -20.42
N ILE A 96 -7.91 12.69 -20.71
CA ILE A 96 -7.04 11.59 -21.12
C ILE A 96 -6.30 11.93 -22.41
N ALA A 97 -7.00 12.47 -23.42
CA ALA A 97 -6.39 12.85 -24.72
C ALA A 97 -5.31 13.94 -24.57
N LEU A 98 -5.54 14.91 -23.68
CA LEU A 98 -4.55 15.96 -23.38
C LEU A 98 -3.24 15.35 -22.87
N PHE A 99 -3.30 14.49 -21.86
CA PHE A 99 -2.10 13.86 -21.29
C PHE A 99 -1.46 12.86 -22.27
N ARG A 100 -2.28 12.09 -23.03
CA ARG A 100 -1.76 11.21 -24.08
C ARG A 100 -0.95 11.97 -25.13
N GLY A 101 -1.36 13.19 -25.47
CA GLY A 101 -0.67 14.06 -26.42
C GLY A 101 0.72 14.55 -25.96
N LEU A 102 1.08 14.38 -24.68
CA LEU A 102 2.40 14.74 -24.15
C LEU A 102 3.47 13.68 -24.41
N TYR A 103 3.06 12.48 -24.83
CA TYR A 103 3.95 11.35 -25.08
C TYR A 103 3.99 10.99 -26.56
N SER A 104 5.16 10.55 -27.03
CA SER A 104 5.37 10.11 -28.42
C SER A 104 4.63 8.79 -28.74
N SER A 105 4.46 7.93 -27.74
CA SER A 105 3.76 6.64 -27.85
C SER A 105 2.91 6.40 -26.59
N GLY A 106 2.00 5.41 -26.64
CA GLY A 106 1.18 5.03 -25.50
C GLY A 106 -0.15 4.42 -25.97
N LEU A 107 -1.05 4.16 -25.01
CA LEU A 107 -2.34 3.55 -25.23
C LEU A 107 -3.30 4.50 -25.98
N GLU A 108 -4.19 3.95 -26.78
CA GLU A 108 -5.28 4.72 -27.37
C GLU A 108 -6.28 5.15 -26.30
N VAL A 109 -6.88 6.35 -26.47
CA VAL A 109 -7.80 6.93 -25.48
C VAL A 109 -8.95 5.99 -25.14
N ASP A 110 -9.50 5.29 -26.13
CA ASP A 110 -10.61 4.34 -25.92
C ASP A 110 -10.16 3.10 -25.14
N GLU A 111 -8.92 2.65 -25.33
CA GLU A 111 -8.35 1.57 -24.53
C GLU A 111 -8.18 1.96 -23.07
N VAL A 112 -7.66 3.17 -22.82
CA VAL A 112 -7.49 3.71 -21.46
C VAL A 112 -8.85 3.88 -20.77
N LEU A 113 -9.85 4.41 -21.48
CA LEU A 113 -11.23 4.55 -20.96
C LEU A 113 -11.78 3.17 -20.53
N LYS A 114 -11.61 2.15 -21.37
CA LYS A 114 -12.06 0.79 -21.09
C LYS A 114 -11.29 0.19 -19.90
N LEU A 115 -9.96 0.32 -19.89
CA LEU A 115 -9.11 -0.21 -18.83
C LEU A 115 -9.49 0.33 -17.44
N CYS A 116 -9.87 1.63 -17.38
CA CYS A 116 -10.25 2.30 -16.13
C CYS A 116 -11.78 2.34 -15.88
N ALA A 117 -12.58 1.61 -16.67
CA ALA A 117 -14.04 1.57 -16.59
C ALA A 117 -14.66 2.98 -16.60
N LEU A 118 -14.24 3.81 -17.57
CA LEU A 118 -14.65 5.21 -17.72
C LEU A 118 -15.48 5.47 -19.00
N GLU A 119 -15.81 4.44 -19.81
CA GLU A 119 -16.49 4.60 -21.10
C GLU A 119 -17.82 5.37 -20.96
N ALA A 120 -18.64 4.99 -19.98
CA ALA A 120 -19.92 5.63 -19.71
C ALA A 120 -19.79 7.09 -19.22
N LEU A 121 -18.58 7.50 -18.81
CA LEU A 121 -18.28 8.83 -18.29
C LEU A 121 -17.47 9.68 -19.27
N ALA A 122 -17.12 9.16 -20.45
CA ALA A 122 -16.19 9.79 -21.39
C ALA A 122 -16.56 11.24 -21.76
N GLY A 123 -17.85 11.54 -21.90
CA GLY A 123 -18.37 12.90 -22.19
C GLY A 123 -18.66 13.75 -20.96
N ARG A 124 -18.46 13.24 -19.74
CA ARG A 124 -18.77 13.97 -18.50
C ARG A 124 -17.65 14.94 -18.14
N ASP A 125 -18.01 16.14 -17.67
CA ASP A 125 -17.08 17.13 -17.11
C ASP A 125 -16.34 16.52 -15.90
N SER A 126 -15.01 16.60 -15.89
CA SER A 126 -14.16 16.02 -14.85
C SER A 126 -14.48 16.51 -13.44
N ARG A 127 -14.97 17.74 -13.28
CA ARG A 127 -15.37 18.32 -11.98
C ARG A 127 -16.65 17.70 -11.39
N LYS A 128 -17.47 17.03 -12.23
CA LYS A 128 -18.72 16.40 -11.83
C LYS A 128 -18.57 14.92 -11.49
N LEU A 129 -17.35 14.44 -11.39
CA LEU A 129 -17.03 13.06 -11.00
C LEU A 129 -17.13 12.90 -9.48
N SER A 130 -17.57 11.72 -9.03
CA SER A 130 -17.39 11.32 -7.63
C SER A 130 -15.90 11.09 -7.32
N GLY A 131 -15.51 11.03 -6.03
CA GLY A 131 -14.13 10.78 -5.64
C GLY A 131 -13.55 9.53 -6.29
N GLY A 132 -14.27 8.40 -6.25
CA GLY A 132 -13.82 7.16 -6.91
C GLY A 132 -13.76 7.26 -8.44
N GLN A 133 -14.65 8.03 -9.07
CA GLN A 133 -14.59 8.29 -10.51
C GLN A 133 -13.39 9.18 -10.87
N GLN A 134 -13.11 10.19 -10.05
CA GLN A 134 -11.96 11.06 -10.21
C GLN A 134 -10.65 10.25 -10.05
N GLN A 135 -10.58 9.38 -9.05
CA GLN A 135 -9.41 8.53 -8.84
C GLN A 135 -9.15 7.60 -10.02
N ARG A 136 -10.20 7.03 -10.63
CA ARG A 136 -10.07 6.26 -11.88
C ARG A 136 -9.59 7.10 -13.06
N LEU A 137 -10.01 8.37 -13.15
CA LEU A 137 -9.50 9.29 -14.17
C LEU A 137 -8.01 9.61 -13.96
N LEU A 138 -7.57 9.83 -12.71
CA LEU A 138 -6.16 10.04 -12.40
C LEU A 138 -5.31 8.81 -12.73
N LEU A 139 -5.82 7.61 -12.43
CA LEU A 139 -5.18 6.36 -12.83
C LEU A 139 -5.11 6.23 -14.37
N ALA A 140 -6.19 6.58 -15.07
CA ALA A 140 -6.22 6.59 -16.52
C ALA A 140 -5.14 7.51 -17.12
N ILE A 141 -4.98 8.70 -16.55
CA ILE A 141 -3.93 9.66 -16.94
C ILE A 141 -2.53 9.09 -16.69
N ALA A 142 -2.31 8.40 -15.57
CA ALA A 142 -1.04 7.76 -15.27
C ALA A 142 -0.71 6.57 -16.19
N LEU A 143 -1.69 6.06 -16.93
CA LEU A 143 -1.54 4.91 -17.84
C LEU A 143 -1.40 5.28 -19.31
N VAL A 144 -1.61 6.55 -19.70
CA VAL A 144 -1.67 6.97 -21.12
C VAL A 144 -0.43 6.65 -21.93
N ASN A 145 0.75 6.64 -21.31
CA ASN A 145 2.04 6.34 -21.94
C ASN A 145 2.38 4.83 -21.96
N ASP A 146 1.44 3.96 -21.55
CA ASP A 146 1.65 2.51 -21.38
C ASP A 146 2.87 2.19 -20.49
N PRO A 147 2.93 2.72 -19.26
CA PRO A 147 4.13 2.72 -18.45
C PRO A 147 4.65 1.31 -18.13
N ALA A 148 5.97 1.15 -18.03
CA ALA A 148 6.60 -0.06 -17.53
C ALA A 148 6.60 -0.09 -15.98
N VAL A 149 6.61 1.08 -15.34
CA VAL A 149 6.47 1.25 -13.89
C VAL A 149 5.41 2.30 -13.57
N LEU A 150 4.50 1.95 -12.68
CA LEU A 150 3.39 2.80 -12.22
C LEU A 150 3.55 3.10 -10.74
N PHE A 151 3.59 4.38 -10.38
CA PHE A 151 3.61 4.85 -9.01
C PHE A 151 2.20 5.24 -8.57
N LEU A 152 1.78 4.74 -7.41
CA LEU A 152 0.48 4.97 -6.79
C LEU A 152 0.70 5.47 -5.35
N ASP A 153 0.67 6.79 -5.15
CA ASP A 153 0.86 7.37 -3.81
C ASP A 153 -0.49 7.50 -3.10
N GLU A 154 -0.71 6.63 -2.09
CA GLU A 154 -1.94 6.54 -1.29
C GLU A 154 -3.23 6.59 -2.12
N PRO A 155 -3.39 5.73 -3.14
CA PRO A 155 -4.37 5.91 -4.21
C PRO A 155 -5.83 5.79 -3.75
N THR A 156 -6.09 5.18 -2.60
CA THR A 156 -7.46 4.94 -2.11
C THR A 156 -7.83 5.79 -0.90
N THR A 157 -6.97 6.73 -0.51
CA THR A 157 -7.24 7.64 0.61
C THR A 157 -8.48 8.49 0.34
N GLY A 158 -9.41 8.50 1.29
CA GLY A 158 -10.67 9.25 1.19
C GLY A 158 -11.76 8.61 0.33
N LEU A 159 -11.53 7.42 -0.23
CA LEU A 159 -12.56 6.66 -0.93
C LEU A 159 -13.47 5.90 0.04
N ASP A 160 -14.75 5.80 -0.32
CA ASP A 160 -15.66 4.88 0.36
C ASP A 160 -15.25 3.42 0.12
N PRO A 161 -15.71 2.46 0.97
CA PRO A 161 -15.28 1.06 0.87
C PRO A 161 -15.56 0.40 -0.49
N GLN A 162 -16.66 0.77 -1.16
CA GLN A 162 -17.00 0.20 -2.48
C GLN A 162 -16.09 0.77 -3.58
N ALA A 163 -15.85 2.08 -3.57
CA ALA A 163 -14.95 2.73 -4.51
C ALA A 163 -13.51 2.21 -4.35
N ARG A 164 -13.08 1.94 -3.11
CA ARG A 164 -11.77 1.34 -2.81
C ARG A 164 -11.63 -0.07 -3.41
N ARG A 165 -12.60 -0.94 -3.20
CA ARG A 165 -12.60 -2.30 -3.80
C ARG A 165 -12.55 -2.24 -5.32
N ASN A 166 -13.38 -1.41 -5.93
CA ASN A 166 -13.38 -1.23 -7.38
C ASN A 166 -12.01 -0.72 -7.90
N PHE A 167 -11.32 0.11 -7.13
CA PHE A 167 -9.98 0.59 -7.48
C PHE A 167 -8.95 -0.55 -7.36
N TRP A 168 -9.03 -1.38 -6.33
CA TRP A 168 -8.15 -2.56 -6.18
C TRP A 168 -8.31 -3.55 -7.34
N ASP A 169 -9.54 -3.81 -7.80
CA ASP A 169 -9.81 -4.67 -8.97
C ASP A 169 -9.12 -4.10 -10.22
N LEU A 170 -9.14 -2.78 -10.41
CA LEU A 170 -8.42 -2.13 -11.50
C LEU A 170 -6.90 -2.32 -11.38
N VAL A 171 -6.33 -2.09 -10.21
CA VAL A 171 -4.89 -2.28 -9.97
C VAL A 171 -4.49 -3.73 -10.23
N GLN A 172 -5.29 -4.71 -9.79
CA GLN A 172 -5.05 -6.12 -10.08
C GLN A 172 -5.08 -6.41 -11.59
N SER A 173 -6.02 -5.81 -12.34
CA SER A 173 -6.11 -5.96 -13.80
C SER A 173 -4.88 -5.39 -14.52
N ILE A 174 -4.31 -4.28 -14.01
CA ILE A 174 -3.07 -3.67 -14.51
C ILE A 174 -1.87 -4.57 -14.18
N LYS A 175 -1.80 -5.08 -12.95
CA LYS A 175 -0.78 -6.04 -12.52
C LYS A 175 -0.76 -7.30 -13.39
N ALA A 176 -1.94 -7.82 -13.76
CA ALA A 176 -2.08 -8.98 -14.66
C ALA A 176 -1.51 -8.74 -16.07
N ARG A 177 -1.29 -7.48 -16.46
CA ARG A 177 -0.59 -7.10 -17.70
C ARG A 177 0.93 -7.00 -17.53
N HIS A 178 1.49 -7.59 -16.47
CA HIS A 178 2.92 -7.57 -16.13
C HIS A 178 3.51 -6.15 -15.94
N LYS A 179 2.70 -5.17 -15.56
CA LYS A 179 3.18 -3.84 -15.17
C LYS A 179 3.80 -3.90 -13.78
N THR A 180 4.90 -3.19 -13.59
CA THR A 180 5.48 -3.00 -12.25
C THR A 180 4.71 -1.90 -11.54
N ILE A 181 4.35 -2.10 -10.28
CA ILE A 181 3.58 -1.14 -9.51
C ILE A 181 4.34 -0.84 -8.22
N ILE A 182 4.53 0.45 -7.92
CA ILE A 182 5.01 0.92 -6.64
C ILE A 182 3.82 1.57 -5.93
N LEU A 183 3.47 1.03 -4.79
CA LEU A 183 2.30 1.46 -4.02
C LEU A 183 2.73 1.99 -2.66
N THR A 184 2.32 3.21 -2.29
CA THR A 184 2.31 3.60 -0.89
C THR A 184 0.92 3.48 -0.32
N THR A 185 0.82 3.01 0.89
CA THR A 185 -0.45 2.95 1.60
C THR A 185 -0.24 2.90 3.11
N HIS A 186 -1.25 3.34 3.84
CA HIS A 186 -1.39 3.09 5.27
C HIS A 186 -2.51 2.06 5.56
N TYR A 187 -3.21 1.58 4.51
CA TYR A 187 -4.19 0.50 4.62
C TYR A 187 -3.51 -0.85 4.45
N MET A 188 -3.40 -1.63 5.52
CA MET A 188 -2.72 -2.93 5.49
C MET A 188 -3.44 -3.94 4.62
N GLU A 189 -4.78 -3.91 4.59
CA GLU A 189 -5.60 -4.75 3.70
C GLU A 189 -5.25 -4.53 2.22
N GLU A 190 -4.99 -3.27 1.82
CA GLU A 190 -4.57 -2.93 0.45
C GLU A 190 -3.23 -3.57 0.10
N ALA A 191 -2.27 -3.48 1.03
CA ALA A 191 -0.95 -4.07 0.84
C ALA A 191 -1.00 -5.61 0.79
N GLU A 192 -1.79 -6.25 1.66
CA GLU A 192 -1.97 -7.71 1.65
C GLU A 192 -2.60 -8.21 0.36
N LEU A 193 -3.54 -7.44 -0.20
CA LEU A 193 -4.27 -7.82 -1.41
C LEU A 193 -3.47 -7.60 -2.69
N LEU A 194 -2.74 -6.49 -2.79
CA LEU A 194 -2.14 -6.04 -4.03
C LEU A 194 -0.65 -6.35 -4.15
N CYS A 195 0.11 -6.29 -3.04
CA CYS A 195 1.56 -6.34 -3.09
C CYS A 195 2.11 -7.77 -3.05
N ASP A 196 3.08 -8.03 -3.93
CA ASP A 196 3.89 -9.26 -3.92
C ASP A 196 5.00 -9.18 -2.88
N GLU A 197 5.52 -7.98 -2.67
CA GLU A 197 6.54 -7.66 -1.68
C GLU A 197 6.23 -6.31 -1.04
N ILE A 198 6.54 -6.18 0.23
CA ILE A 198 6.38 -4.93 0.98
C ILE A 198 7.69 -4.57 1.70
N ALA A 199 7.91 -3.28 1.88
CA ALA A 199 8.87 -2.74 2.84
C ALA A 199 8.13 -1.90 3.88
N ILE A 200 8.31 -2.21 5.15
CA ILE A 200 7.75 -1.45 6.26
C ILE A 200 8.78 -0.41 6.70
N MET A 201 8.39 0.86 6.65
CA MET A 201 9.23 1.99 7.07
C MET A 201 8.80 2.54 8.42
N ASP A 202 9.77 2.81 9.28
CA ASP A 202 9.62 3.68 10.46
C ASP A 202 10.83 4.61 10.58
N ARG A 203 10.59 5.87 10.89
CA ARG A 203 11.63 6.91 11.12
C ARG A 203 12.70 6.96 10.01
N GLY A 204 12.26 6.88 8.76
CA GLY A 204 13.14 6.96 7.59
C GLY A 204 13.96 5.71 7.29
N ARG A 205 13.68 4.58 7.94
CA ARG A 205 14.39 3.30 7.74
C ARG A 205 13.42 2.18 7.39
N ILE A 206 13.88 1.20 6.63
CA ILE A 206 13.15 -0.06 6.45
C ILE A 206 13.41 -0.93 7.69
N VAL A 207 12.32 -1.34 8.36
CA VAL A 207 12.36 -2.21 9.56
C VAL A 207 12.04 -3.66 9.23
N ALA A 208 11.30 -3.92 8.13
CA ALA A 208 11.06 -5.25 7.60
C ALA A 208 10.82 -5.18 6.10
N GLN A 209 11.21 -6.22 5.35
CA GLN A 209 10.99 -6.33 3.91
C GLN A 209 10.77 -7.78 3.50
N GLY A 210 9.79 -8.01 2.65
CA GLY A 210 9.51 -9.32 2.07
C GLY A 210 8.05 -9.49 1.63
N PRO A 211 7.69 -10.65 1.09
CA PRO A 211 6.30 -11.00 0.83
C PRO A 211 5.45 -10.92 2.10
N PRO A 212 4.25 -10.30 2.06
CA PRO A 212 3.39 -10.12 3.23
C PRO A 212 3.19 -11.41 4.05
N GLN A 213 2.82 -12.50 3.38
CA GLN A 213 2.56 -13.79 4.01
C GLN A 213 3.81 -14.43 4.64
N ARG A 214 5.01 -14.13 4.11
CA ARG A 214 6.27 -14.61 4.71
C ARG A 214 6.56 -13.85 5.99
N LEU A 215 6.45 -12.52 5.95
CA LEU A 215 6.68 -11.67 7.12
C LEU A 215 5.72 -12.02 8.27
N LEU A 216 4.45 -12.28 7.96
CA LEU A 216 3.47 -12.72 8.97
C LEU A 216 3.89 -14.05 9.61
N ARG A 217 4.27 -15.05 8.81
CA ARG A 217 4.70 -16.36 9.33
C ARG A 217 6.00 -16.32 10.12
N GLU A 218 6.93 -15.43 9.77
CA GLU A 218 8.20 -15.26 10.48
C GLU A 218 8.03 -14.61 11.86
N HIS A 219 7.00 -13.76 12.02
CA HIS A 219 6.77 -13.02 13.26
C HIS A 219 5.66 -13.60 14.13
N PHE A 220 4.72 -14.34 13.53
CA PHE A 220 3.55 -14.89 14.25
C PHE A 220 3.38 -16.38 13.94
N ALA A 221 3.82 -17.22 14.86
CA ALA A 221 3.44 -18.64 14.89
C ALA A 221 2.05 -18.83 15.54
N GLU A 222 1.57 -17.80 16.20
CA GLU A 222 0.39 -17.82 17.07
C GLU A 222 -0.86 -17.34 16.33
N VAL A 223 -2.02 -17.86 16.75
CA VAL A 223 -3.36 -17.41 16.34
C VAL A 223 -3.88 -16.42 17.39
N LEU A 224 -4.58 -15.37 16.96
CA LEU A 224 -5.24 -14.42 17.84
C LEU A 224 -6.70 -14.83 18.09
N LEU A 225 -7.07 -14.89 19.37
CA LEU A 225 -8.45 -15.03 19.82
C LEU A 225 -8.86 -13.70 20.45
N GLU A 226 -9.91 -13.10 19.93
CA GLU A 226 -10.47 -11.85 20.43
C GLU A 226 -11.85 -12.11 21.06
N LEU A 227 -12.09 -11.60 22.26
CA LEU A 227 -13.38 -11.62 22.90
C LEU A 227 -13.64 -10.32 23.64
N PRO A 228 -14.93 -9.92 23.80
CA PRO A 228 -15.28 -8.75 24.58
C PRO A 228 -14.75 -8.85 26.01
N ARG A 229 -14.23 -7.77 26.56
CA ARG A 229 -13.73 -7.72 27.93
C ARG A 229 -14.80 -8.15 28.95
N ALA A 230 -16.08 -7.83 28.68
CA ALA A 230 -17.21 -8.21 29.52
C ALA A 230 -17.44 -9.73 29.59
N ASP A 231 -17.01 -10.49 28.57
CA ASP A 231 -17.13 -11.92 28.49
C ASP A 231 -15.93 -12.66 29.12
N PHE A 232 -14.91 -11.94 29.61
CA PHE A 232 -13.72 -12.51 30.23
C PHE A 232 -13.75 -12.32 31.75
N PRO A 233 -14.23 -13.34 32.53
CA PRO A 233 -14.37 -13.21 33.95
C PRO A 233 -13.03 -13.13 34.69
N ASP A 234 -13.00 -12.53 35.89
CA ASP A 234 -11.79 -12.39 36.68
C ASP A 234 -11.10 -13.73 36.98
N ALA A 235 -11.85 -14.80 37.11
CA ALA A 235 -11.31 -16.16 37.27
C ALA A 235 -10.46 -16.59 36.04
N ALA A 236 -10.81 -16.14 34.84
CA ALA A 236 -10.06 -16.47 33.63
C ALA A 236 -8.72 -15.71 33.56
N ARG A 237 -8.56 -14.62 34.30
CA ARG A 237 -7.29 -13.86 34.38
C ARG A 237 -6.18 -14.61 35.12
N THR A 238 -6.53 -15.62 35.91
CA THR A 238 -5.58 -16.49 36.63
C THR A 238 -5.09 -17.66 35.78
N LEU A 239 -5.66 -17.84 34.58
CA LEU A 239 -5.24 -18.90 33.67
C LEU A 239 -3.83 -18.59 33.11
N SER A 240 -3.07 -19.63 32.84
CA SER A 240 -1.76 -19.52 32.20
C SER A 240 -1.88 -19.25 30.70
N LEU A 241 -2.66 -18.22 30.34
CA LEU A 241 -2.85 -17.78 28.97
C LEU A 241 -2.06 -16.47 28.74
N LYS A 242 -1.46 -16.35 27.56
CA LYS A 242 -0.82 -15.12 27.13
C LYS A 242 -1.90 -14.19 26.54
N PHE A 243 -2.28 -13.15 27.25
CA PHE A 243 -3.30 -12.22 26.79
C PHE A 243 -2.91 -10.76 27.01
N LEU A 244 -3.48 -9.90 26.17
CA LEU A 244 -3.46 -8.45 26.29
C LEU A 244 -4.88 -7.96 26.58
N GLU A 245 -4.99 -7.01 27.50
CA GLU A 245 -6.26 -6.38 27.82
C GLU A 245 -6.32 -4.99 27.19
N ALA A 246 -7.19 -4.81 26.20
CA ALA A 246 -7.55 -3.53 25.62
C ALA A 246 -8.76 -2.92 26.36
N SER A 247 -9.17 -1.73 25.99
CA SER A 247 -10.25 -0.99 26.66
C SER A 247 -11.59 -1.75 26.62
N ASP A 248 -11.88 -2.43 25.53
CA ASP A 248 -13.18 -3.08 25.24
C ASP A 248 -13.07 -4.58 24.99
N ARG A 249 -11.86 -5.12 24.80
CA ARG A 249 -11.63 -6.53 24.42
C ARG A 249 -10.41 -7.13 25.11
N ILE A 250 -10.36 -8.46 25.09
CA ILE A 250 -9.21 -9.29 25.46
C ILE A 250 -8.69 -9.94 24.19
N GLU A 251 -7.39 -9.88 23.98
CA GLU A 251 -6.68 -10.55 22.88
C GLU A 251 -5.77 -11.62 23.46
N ILE A 252 -6.06 -12.89 23.12
CA ILE A 252 -5.30 -14.06 23.56
C ILE A 252 -4.48 -14.55 22.38
N THR A 253 -3.19 -14.74 22.57
CA THR A 253 -2.26 -15.28 21.58
C THR A 253 -1.93 -16.74 21.93
N THR A 254 -2.04 -17.64 20.96
CA THR A 254 -1.76 -19.07 21.19
C THR A 254 -1.25 -19.80 19.96
N GLU A 255 -0.29 -20.73 20.15
CA GLU A 255 0.10 -21.73 19.17
C GLU A 255 -0.80 -22.98 19.21
N ASP A 256 -1.42 -23.25 20.37
CA ASP A 256 -2.35 -24.36 20.59
C ASP A 256 -3.81 -23.83 20.76
N LEU A 257 -4.47 -23.66 19.62
CA LEU A 257 -5.84 -23.18 19.57
C LEU A 257 -6.78 -24.13 20.32
N GLU A 258 -6.63 -25.44 20.13
CA GLU A 258 -7.55 -26.43 20.73
C GLU A 258 -7.41 -26.47 22.26
N GLY A 259 -6.18 -26.49 22.77
CA GLY A 259 -5.92 -26.44 24.21
C GLY A 259 -6.39 -25.14 24.85
N THR A 260 -6.21 -24.01 24.15
CA THR A 260 -6.69 -22.71 24.62
C THR A 260 -8.23 -22.66 24.69
N LEU A 261 -8.92 -23.15 23.67
CA LEU A 261 -10.39 -23.21 23.68
C LEU A 261 -10.91 -24.11 24.79
N ARG A 262 -10.30 -25.28 25.04
CA ARG A 262 -10.65 -26.16 26.15
C ARG A 262 -10.47 -25.46 27.52
N THR A 263 -9.38 -24.73 27.67
CA THR A 263 -9.06 -23.98 28.90
C THR A 263 -10.09 -22.88 29.14
N LEU A 264 -10.48 -22.11 28.11
CA LEU A 264 -11.53 -21.10 28.22
C LEU A 264 -12.89 -21.70 28.58
N LEU A 265 -13.27 -22.82 27.96
CA LEU A 265 -14.50 -23.52 28.27
C LEU A 265 -14.54 -24.06 29.71
N ALA A 266 -13.42 -24.63 30.18
CA ALA A 266 -13.30 -25.13 31.57
C ALA A 266 -13.40 -23.98 32.58
N ALA A 267 -13.00 -22.79 32.24
CA ALA A 267 -13.15 -21.57 33.05
C ALA A 267 -14.50 -20.87 32.86
N HIS A 268 -15.45 -21.51 32.18
CA HIS A 268 -16.79 -21.00 31.89
C HIS A 268 -16.80 -19.65 31.15
N VAL A 269 -15.78 -19.36 30.32
CA VAL A 269 -15.73 -18.18 29.46
C VAL A 269 -16.75 -18.33 28.34
N PRO A 270 -17.71 -17.38 28.16
CA PRO A 270 -18.65 -17.43 27.04
C PRO A 270 -17.93 -17.28 25.71
N LEU A 271 -18.06 -18.24 24.79
CA LEU A 271 -17.41 -18.22 23.47
C LEU A 271 -18.29 -17.69 22.32
N HIS A 272 -19.52 -17.24 22.62
CA HIS A 272 -20.49 -16.82 21.60
C HIS A 272 -20.04 -15.56 20.82
N ASN A 273 -19.20 -14.72 21.43
CA ASN A 273 -18.62 -13.53 20.81
C ASN A 273 -17.12 -13.70 20.48
N LEU A 274 -16.58 -14.91 20.68
CA LEU A 274 -15.18 -15.19 20.37
C LEU A 274 -14.94 -15.09 18.86
N ARG A 275 -13.91 -14.34 18.48
CA ARG A 275 -13.40 -14.28 17.11
C ARG A 275 -12.00 -14.89 17.08
N ILE A 276 -11.76 -15.71 16.09
CA ILE A 276 -10.45 -16.31 15.85
C ILE A 276 -9.96 -15.77 14.50
N ARG A 277 -8.80 -15.14 14.50
CA ARG A 277 -8.20 -14.63 13.27
C ARG A 277 -6.69 -14.90 13.23
N PRO A 278 -6.12 -15.12 12.05
CA PRO A 278 -4.67 -15.05 11.90
C PRO A 278 -4.18 -13.63 12.17
N ALA A 279 -2.91 -13.49 12.51
CA ALA A 279 -2.26 -12.18 12.53
C ALA A 279 -2.28 -11.56 11.13
N ASN A 280 -2.42 -10.24 11.06
CA ASN A 280 -2.41 -9.45 9.84
C ASN A 280 -1.24 -8.45 9.82
N LEU A 281 -1.09 -7.69 8.74
CA LEU A 281 -0.01 -6.70 8.62
C LEU A 281 -0.11 -5.56 9.64
N GLU A 282 -1.31 -5.26 10.17
CA GLU A 282 -1.47 -4.26 11.24
C GLU A 282 -0.84 -4.75 12.55
N ASP A 283 -1.07 -6.02 12.89
CA ASP A 283 -0.43 -6.68 14.05
C ASP A 283 1.10 -6.69 13.88
N LEU A 284 1.60 -6.99 12.67
CA LEU A 284 3.02 -6.98 12.36
C LEU A 284 3.61 -5.57 12.53
N PHE A 285 2.93 -4.58 11.99
CA PHE A 285 3.36 -3.20 12.12
C PHE A 285 3.44 -2.76 13.58
N LEU A 286 2.42 -3.07 14.38
CA LEU A 286 2.37 -2.80 15.82
C LEU A 286 3.54 -3.48 16.56
N ALA A 287 3.79 -4.75 16.26
CA ALA A 287 4.88 -5.52 16.87
C ALA A 287 6.26 -4.93 16.56
N LEU A 288 6.48 -4.48 15.31
CA LEU A 288 7.77 -3.94 14.87
C LEU A 288 8.04 -2.50 15.34
N THR A 289 7.01 -1.68 15.44
CA THR A 289 7.16 -0.23 15.70
C THR A 289 6.73 0.20 17.10
N GLY A 290 5.96 -0.62 17.80
CA GLY A 290 5.35 -0.31 19.10
C GLY A 290 4.31 0.82 19.03
N LYS A 291 3.78 1.11 17.84
CA LYS A 291 2.85 2.21 17.60
C LYS A 291 1.67 1.73 16.76
N GLU A 292 0.45 2.09 17.17
CA GLU A 292 -0.71 1.96 16.31
C GLU A 292 -0.59 2.84 15.06
N LEU A 293 -1.06 2.33 13.94
CA LEU A 293 -1.28 3.12 12.74
C LEU A 293 -2.37 4.14 13.06
N ARG A 294 -1.98 5.39 13.25
CA ARG A 294 -2.96 6.48 13.37
C ARG A 294 -3.34 6.93 11.96
N PRO A 295 -4.64 7.08 11.67
CA PRO A 295 -5.13 7.60 10.40
C PRO A 295 -4.65 9.01 10.09
#